data_50b4a8c0db2bb078aa786337a44cef93
#
_entry.id   50b4a8c0db2bb078aa786337a44cef93
#
_cell.length_a   1.000
_cell.length_b   1.000
_cell.length_c   1.000
_cell.angle_alpha   90.00
_cell.angle_beta   90.00
_cell.angle_gamma   90.00
#
_symmetry.space_group_name_H-M   'P 1'
#
loop_
_entity.id
_entity.type
_entity.pdbx_description
1 polymer ?
#
loop_
_entity_poly.entity_id
_entity_poly.type
_entity_poly.pdbx_seq_one_letter_code
_entity_poly.pdbx_strand_id
1 'polypeptide(L)'
;MKTLRLLAFTAALGLAVFTSRSAGQTGFQMLYVFTSNSSGAETVGVVPGPNGVLYGMTAGFYEGFGSVFELQPSGGKWTETVLYTFTGQNGDGANSWSQAIPIVASNGNIYGTTTGGGAYGGGAVFELQPPASGSGGPWTESVIYSFPSAGYGNFSNVIMGPNGILYGYTSGAGAYGQGMVFALAPPSQGGAGTWTERELYSFTGGIDGAYPAGLTAGPGGVLYGVAEDGGDFGEGAVFQLKPVNGAPAGAPWMETVLYSFLGGEAGANPFGPPVIGSGGVLYGTTVNSVFQLTPPGSSGGSWTGSMIYSFWNEDNGGPQSPIIVRNGAIYGLSSLLGGICYGTGGSAFELQKPAGPAGGLWTKTVLHQFYTNSEPYGSFVMDRNGALLGTTLGGPGGTYDGFLFKVDPSSAETEASNENPIPDGICGGDRFPLNRRRH
;
A
#
# COMPACT_ATOMS: atom_id res chain seq x y z
N MET A 1 -52.13 12.20 -44.00
CA MET A 1 -51.18 12.84 -43.15
C MET A 1 -51.38 12.32 -41.73
N LYS A 2 -50.57 11.33 -41.29
CA LYS A 2 -50.63 10.77 -39.94
C LYS A 2 -49.36 11.21 -39.23
N THR A 3 -49.49 12.07 -38.25
CA THR A 3 -48.42 12.54 -37.38
C THR A 3 -48.05 11.49 -36.38
N LEU A 4 -46.80 10.99 -36.48
CA LEU A 4 -46.20 10.06 -35.55
C LEU A 4 -45.62 10.87 -34.38
N ARG A 5 -46.17 10.69 -33.17
CA ARG A 5 -45.60 11.25 -31.94
C ARG A 5 -44.54 10.28 -31.40
N LEU A 6 -43.32 10.74 -31.39
CA LEU A 6 -42.20 10.07 -30.75
C LEU A 6 -42.27 10.28 -29.25
N LEU A 7 -42.53 9.23 -28.48
CA LEU A 7 -42.44 9.22 -27.02
C LEU A 7 -40.99 8.95 -26.63
N ALA A 8 -40.34 9.95 -26.06
CA ALA A 8 -39.03 9.78 -25.43
C ALA A 8 -39.25 9.09 -24.08
N PHE A 9 -38.75 7.87 -23.93
CA PHE A 9 -38.63 7.19 -22.65
C PHE A 9 -37.31 7.66 -21.98
N THR A 10 -37.42 8.52 -20.98
CA THR A 10 -36.35 8.79 -20.03
C THR A 10 -36.37 7.66 -19.00
N ALA A 11 -35.44 6.72 -19.14
CA ALA A 11 -35.15 5.72 -18.11
C ALA A 11 -34.40 6.43 -16.96
N ALA A 12 -35.09 6.77 -15.91
CA ALA A 12 -34.48 7.13 -14.64
C ALA A 12 -33.97 5.83 -13.99
N LEU A 13 -32.70 5.56 -14.11
CA LEU A 13 -32.04 4.49 -13.35
C LEU A 13 -31.99 4.95 -11.89
N GLY A 14 -32.94 4.51 -11.09
CA GLY A 14 -32.94 4.69 -9.66
C GLY A 14 -31.81 3.89 -9.05
N LEU A 15 -30.79 4.58 -8.53
CA LEU A 15 -29.74 3.99 -7.70
C LEU A 15 -30.41 3.47 -6.42
N ALA A 16 -30.78 2.22 -6.38
CA ALA A 16 -31.22 1.56 -5.15
C ALA A 16 -29.99 1.42 -4.24
N VAL A 17 -29.90 2.29 -3.24
CA VAL A 17 -28.99 2.12 -2.12
C VAL A 17 -29.43 0.87 -1.37
N PHE A 18 -28.84 -0.27 -1.69
CA PHE A 18 -29.02 -1.48 -0.91
C PHE A 18 -28.25 -1.32 0.42
N THR A 19 -28.91 -0.78 1.42
CA THR A 19 -28.51 -0.96 2.81
C THR A 19 -28.96 -2.34 3.26
N SER A 20 -28.29 -3.38 2.77
CA SER A 20 -28.42 -4.70 3.37
C SER A 20 -27.58 -4.71 4.65
N ARG A 21 -28.16 -4.35 5.78
CA ARG A 21 -27.64 -4.75 7.08
C ARG A 21 -27.78 -6.25 7.17
N SER A 22 -26.73 -7.01 6.94
CA SER A 22 -26.66 -8.37 7.44
C SER A 22 -26.64 -8.26 8.97
N ALA A 23 -27.57 -8.93 9.63
CA ALA A 23 -27.59 -9.00 11.08
C ALA A 23 -26.30 -9.68 11.56
N GLY A 24 -25.36 -8.92 12.16
CA GLY A 24 -24.09 -9.42 12.68
C GLY A 24 -22.86 -8.53 12.42
N GLN A 25 -22.88 -7.61 11.45
CA GLN A 25 -21.72 -6.75 11.15
C GLN A 25 -22.04 -5.28 11.44
N THR A 26 -22.00 -4.90 12.71
CA THR A 26 -22.39 -3.53 13.14
C THR A 26 -21.34 -2.45 12.90
N GLY A 27 -20.12 -2.80 12.48
CA GLY A 27 -19.00 -1.86 12.31
C GLY A 27 -18.57 -1.56 10.89
N PHE A 28 -19.08 -2.26 9.88
CA PHE A 28 -18.69 -2.06 8.49
C PHE A 28 -19.65 -1.12 7.75
N GLN A 29 -19.07 -0.21 6.95
CA GLN A 29 -19.82 0.68 6.06
C GLN A 29 -19.09 0.82 4.73
N MET A 30 -19.79 0.61 3.62
CA MET A 30 -19.35 1.04 2.30
C MET A 30 -19.66 2.53 2.14
N LEU A 31 -18.64 3.33 1.92
CA LEU A 31 -18.75 4.80 1.92
C LEU A 31 -18.86 5.39 0.53
N TYR A 32 -18.14 4.83 -0.44
CA TYR A 32 -18.10 5.30 -1.82
C TYR A 32 -17.77 4.14 -2.76
N VAL A 33 -18.39 4.10 -3.93
CA VAL A 33 -18.09 3.13 -4.99
C VAL A 33 -17.44 3.90 -6.14
N PHE A 34 -16.23 3.48 -6.50
CA PHE A 34 -15.53 4.02 -7.66
C PHE A 34 -16.19 3.47 -8.93
N THR A 35 -16.24 4.28 -9.98
CA THR A 35 -16.77 3.84 -11.26
C THR A 35 -15.74 4.10 -12.36
N SER A 36 -15.68 3.23 -13.35
CA SER A 36 -14.79 3.37 -14.50
C SER A 36 -14.93 4.69 -15.27
N ASN A 37 -16.06 5.40 -15.06
CA ASN A 37 -16.36 6.67 -15.73
C ASN A 37 -15.79 7.90 -15.03
N SER A 38 -15.21 7.76 -13.82
CA SER A 38 -14.65 8.89 -13.06
C SER A 38 -13.13 8.89 -13.04
N SER A 39 -12.54 8.35 -11.99
CA SER A 39 -11.08 8.28 -11.83
C SER A 39 -10.45 7.01 -12.40
N GLY A 40 -11.26 6.02 -12.75
CA GLY A 40 -10.88 4.63 -12.98
C GLY A 40 -11.36 3.74 -11.84
N ALA A 41 -11.49 2.45 -12.09
CA ALA A 41 -12.14 1.51 -11.18
C ALA A 41 -11.23 0.97 -10.07
N GLU A 42 -9.93 0.87 -10.29
CA GLU A 42 -8.99 0.17 -9.42
C GLU A 42 -8.22 1.15 -8.53
N THR A 43 -8.71 1.35 -7.33
CA THR A 43 -8.03 2.17 -6.33
C THR A 43 -6.90 1.42 -5.64
N VAL A 44 -5.73 2.03 -5.59
CA VAL A 44 -4.53 1.44 -4.95
C VAL A 44 -4.35 1.84 -3.48
N GLY A 45 -5.27 2.61 -2.93
CA GLY A 45 -5.27 3.06 -1.53
C GLY A 45 -5.57 4.55 -1.39
N VAL A 46 -5.80 4.96 -0.17
CA VAL A 46 -6.07 6.36 0.18
C VAL A 46 -5.20 6.81 1.35
N VAL A 47 -4.88 8.11 1.39
CA VAL A 47 -4.19 8.76 2.51
C VAL A 47 -5.00 9.92 3.04
N PRO A 48 -4.93 10.22 4.34
CA PRO A 48 -5.66 11.33 4.92
C PRO A 48 -5.03 12.68 4.54
N GLY A 49 -5.88 13.60 4.17
CA GLY A 49 -5.58 15.00 4.02
C GLY A 49 -6.20 15.86 5.12
N PRO A 50 -6.18 17.18 4.96
CA PRO A 50 -6.81 18.11 5.90
C PRO A 50 -8.36 17.95 5.89
N ASN A 51 -8.98 18.29 7.02
CA ASN A 51 -10.44 18.33 7.18
C ASN A 51 -11.22 17.04 6.84
N GLY A 52 -10.54 15.88 6.93
CA GLY A 52 -11.16 14.58 6.64
C GLY A 52 -11.25 14.22 5.15
N VAL A 53 -10.66 15.02 4.27
CA VAL A 53 -10.45 14.67 2.87
C VAL A 53 -9.51 13.48 2.77
N LEU A 54 -9.76 12.58 1.81
CA LEU A 54 -8.85 11.51 1.46
C LEU A 54 -8.33 11.75 0.05
N TYR A 55 -7.05 11.47 -0.17
CA TYR A 55 -6.42 11.48 -1.49
C TYR A 55 -6.03 10.08 -1.88
N GLY A 56 -6.17 9.74 -3.16
CA GLY A 56 -5.83 8.42 -3.66
C GLY A 56 -5.40 8.43 -5.11
N MET A 57 -5.02 7.26 -5.58
CA MET A 57 -4.64 7.02 -6.97
C MET A 57 -5.39 5.81 -7.51
N THR A 58 -5.56 5.76 -8.83
CA THR A 58 -6.10 4.60 -9.55
C THR A 58 -5.05 4.01 -10.48
N ALA A 59 -5.11 2.70 -10.69
CA ALA A 59 -4.07 1.96 -11.41
C ALA A 59 -4.08 2.16 -12.92
N GLY A 60 -5.23 2.27 -13.56
CA GLY A 60 -5.36 2.44 -15.02
C GLY A 60 -5.07 1.18 -15.83
N PHE A 61 -5.29 -0.01 -15.29
CA PHE A 61 -4.95 -1.28 -15.97
C PHE A 61 -5.83 -1.60 -17.18
N TYR A 62 -7.11 -1.26 -17.14
CA TYR A 62 -8.07 -1.63 -18.18
C TYR A 62 -8.47 -0.45 -19.06
N GLU A 63 -8.54 0.75 -18.49
CA GLU A 63 -8.97 1.94 -19.21
C GLU A 63 -8.13 3.16 -18.78
N GLY A 64 -7.24 3.64 -19.65
CA GLY A 64 -6.42 4.83 -19.41
C GLY A 64 -5.08 4.54 -18.74
N PHE A 65 -4.50 5.56 -18.11
CA PHE A 65 -3.17 5.53 -17.52
C PHE A 65 -3.18 5.81 -16.01
N GLY A 66 -4.36 5.76 -15.39
CA GLY A 66 -4.55 6.09 -13.98
C GLY A 66 -4.74 7.58 -13.71
N SER A 67 -5.12 7.87 -12.48
CA SER A 67 -5.42 9.23 -12.03
C SER A 67 -5.05 9.45 -10.57
N VAL A 68 -5.01 10.72 -10.17
CA VAL A 68 -4.99 11.15 -8.77
C VAL A 68 -6.32 11.80 -8.46
N PHE A 69 -6.94 11.45 -7.35
CA PHE A 69 -8.24 11.96 -6.95
C PHE A 69 -8.27 12.40 -5.49
N GLU A 70 -9.29 13.20 -5.15
CA GLU A 70 -9.68 13.47 -3.77
C GLU A 70 -11.10 12.98 -3.51
N LEU A 71 -11.34 12.53 -2.29
CA LEU A 71 -12.66 12.22 -1.76
C LEU A 71 -12.99 13.17 -0.62
N GLN A 72 -14.05 13.92 -0.78
CA GLN A 72 -14.54 14.90 0.20
C GLN A 72 -15.78 14.37 0.92
N PRO A 73 -15.78 14.28 2.27
CA PRO A 73 -16.98 13.94 3.03
C PRO A 73 -17.89 15.17 3.17
N SER A 74 -19.16 15.04 2.85
CA SER A 74 -20.17 16.09 3.03
C SER A 74 -21.54 15.49 3.32
N GLY A 75 -22.15 15.84 4.47
CA GLY A 75 -23.50 15.43 4.81
C GLY A 75 -23.74 13.92 4.85
N GLY A 76 -22.73 13.14 5.22
CA GLY A 76 -22.79 11.67 5.26
C GLY A 76 -22.58 11.00 3.90
N LYS A 77 -22.23 11.76 2.88
CA LYS A 77 -21.87 11.28 1.54
C LYS A 77 -20.43 11.64 1.23
N TRP A 78 -19.84 10.92 0.29
CA TRP A 78 -18.52 11.20 -0.25
C TRP A 78 -18.66 11.67 -1.70
N THR A 79 -17.87 12.64 -2.07
CA THR A 79 -17.79 13.16 -3.45
C THR A 79 -16.35 13.03 -3.93
N GLU A 80 -16.17 12.40 -5.08
CA GLU A 80 -14.90 12.28 -5.76
C GLU A 80 -14.67 13.46 -6.69
N THR A 81 -13.43 13.94 -6.71
CA THR A 81 -12.93 14.91 -7.68
C THR A 81 -11.62 14.40 -8.24
N VAL A 82 -11.54 14.18 -9.54
CA VAL A 82 -10.28 13.87 -10.22
C VAL A 82 -9.42 15.13 -10.27
N LEU A 83 -8.23 15.05 -9.70
CA LEU A 83 -7.28 16.16 -9.64
C LEU A 83 -6.39 16.17 -10.88
N TYR A 84 -5.97 14.98 -11.33
CA TYR A 84 -5.14 14.79 -12.50
C TYR A 84 -5.35 13.40 -13.11
N THR A 85 -5.33 13.33 -14.45
CA THR A 85 -5.38 12.07 -15.20
C THR A 85 -4.09 11.94 -15.99
N PHE A 86 -3.35 10.85 -15.75
CA PHE A 86 -2.12 10.56 -16.48
C PHE A 86 -2.40 10.25 -17.94
N THR A 87 -1.51 10.67 -18.82
CA THR A 87 -1.63 10.50 -20.28
C THR A 87 -0.66 9.46 -20.84
N GLY A 88 0.40 9.15 -20.09
CA GLY A 88 1.48 8.28 -20.55
C GLY A 88 2.27 8.83 -21.75
N GLN A 89 2.04 10.08 -22.13
CA GLN A 89 2.64 10.72 -23.31
C GLN A 89 3.50 11.92 -22.92
N ASN A 90 4.45 12.28 -23.79
CA ASN A 90 5.28 13.48 -23.62
C ASN A 90 6.07 13.54 -22.30
N GLY A 91 6.42 12.39 -21.74
CA GLY A 91 7.15 12.29 -20.48
C GLY A 91 6.28 12.26 -19.24
N ASP A 92 4.95 12.34 -19.37
CA ASP A 92 3.98 12.16 -18.28
C ASP A 92 4.01 10.73 -17.74
N GLY A 93 3.55 10.55 -16.51
CA GLY A 93 3.41 9.25 -15.87
C GLY A 93 2.34 8.38 -16.51
N ALA A 94 2.41 7.10 -16.25
CA ALA A 94 1.38 6.12 -16.63
C ALA A 94 1.33 4.99 -15.63
N ASN A 95 0.14 4.47 -15.38
CA ASN A 95 -0.11 3.31 -14.54
C ASN A 95 0.49 3.46 -13.13
N SER A 96 -0.30 3.74 -12.15
CA SER A 96 0.10 3.56 -10.76
C SER A 96 -0.13 2.11 -10.37
N TRP A 97 0.87 1.46 -9.81
CA TRP A 97 0.74 0.10 -9.31
C TRP A 97 0.19 0.10 -7.88
N SER A 98 -0.32 -1.03 -7.47
CA SER A 98 -1.07 -1.32 -6.26
C SER A 98 -0.48 -0.84 -4.91
N GLN A 99 0.73 -0.32 -4.88
CA GLN A 99 1.37 0.22 -3.68
C GLN A 99 1.77 1.69 -3.78
N ALA A 100 1.53 2.32 -4.92
CA ALA A 100 1.82 3.73 -5.13
C ALA A 100 0.82 4.61 -4.37
N ILE A 101 1.00 4.72 -3.05
CA ILE A 101 0.17 5.57 -2.20
C ILE A 101 0.71 7.00 -2.29
N PRO A 102 -0.12 7.99 -2.58
CA PRO A 102 0.35 9.37 -2.67
C PRO A 102 0.76 9.92 -1.30
N ILE A 103 1.68 10.88 -1.30
CA ILE A 103 2.07 11.65 -0.11
C ILE A 103 1.45 13.03 -0.20
N VAL A 104 0.76 13.46 0.85
CA VAL A 104 0.27 14.83 0.96
C VAL A 104 1.21 15.61 1.86
N ALA A 105 1.92 16.56 1.27
CA ALA A 105 2.85 17.41 2.00
C ALA A 105 2.11 18.53 2.76
N SER A 106 2.78 19.13 3.74
CA SER A 106 2.21 20.20 4.57
C SER A 106 1.84 21.48 3.80
N ASN A 107 2.44 21.70 2.63
CA ASN A 107 2.12 22.81 1.73
C ASN A 107 0.93 22.50 0.79
N GLY A 108 0.36 21.29 0.88
CA GLY A 108 -0.74 20.83 0.05
C GLY A 108 -0.32 20.16 -1.25
N ASN A 109 0.96 20.13 -1.60
CA ASN A 109 1.45 19.38 -2.75
C ASN A 109 1.27 17.88 -2.52
N ILE A 110 0.97 17.16 -3.61
CA ILE A 110 0.85 15.71 -3.60
C ILE A 110 2.01 15.13 -4.41
N TYR A 111 2.69 14.14 -3.83
CA TYR A 111 3.76 13.40 -4.49
C TYR A 111 3.36 11.95 -4.66
N GLY A 112 3.78 11.33 -5.74
CA GLY A 112 3.53 9.93 -5.99
C GLY A 112 4.42 9.37 -7.08
N THR A 113 4.21 8.09 -7.38
CA THR A 113 4.97 7.38 -8.41
C THR A 113 4.05 6.71 -9.41
N THR A 114 4.53 6.54 -10.62
CA THR A 114 3.92 5.73 -11.67
C THR A 114 4.90 4.66 -12.14
N THR A 115 4.41 3.49 -12.55
CA THR A 115 5.25 2.38 -13.00
C THR A 115 5.59 2.43 -14.47
N GLY A 116 4.86 3.23 -15.23
CA GLY A 116 5.08 3.48 -16.64
C GLY A 116 5.13 4.98 -16.94
N GLY A 117 5.35 5.33 -18.19
CA GLY A 117 5.53 6.73 -18.61
C GLY A 117 6.87 7.30 -18.15
N GLY A 118 6.92 8.61 -17.93
CA GLY A 118 8.17 9.33 -17.76
C GLY A 118 8.95 9.46 -19.08
N ALA A 119 10.06 10.19 -19.05
CA ALA A 119 10.86 10.47 -20.27
C ALA A 119 11.44 9.21 -20.92
N TYR A 120 11.57 8.11 -20.18
CA TYR A 120 12.23 6.88 -20.62
C TYR A 120 11.32 5.65 -20.60
N GLY A 121 10.04 5.81 -20.23
CA GLY A 121 9.07 4.71 -20.16
C GLY A 121 9.17 3.81 -18.91
N GLY A 122 10.11 4.05 -18.03
CA GLY A 122 10.35 3.26 -16.81
C GLY A 122 9.57 3.71 -15.59
N GLY A 123 8.60 4.62 -15.75
CA GLY A 123 7.86 5.25 -14.67
C GLY A 123 8.44 6.59 -14.24
N ALA A 124 7.75 7.25 -13.34
CA ALA A 124 8.09 8.59 -12.87
C ALA A 124 7.79 8.80 -11.40
N VAL A 125 8.48 9.76 -10.80
CA VAL A 125 8.02 10.44 -9.58
C VAL A 125 7.43 11.78 -10.00
N PHE A 126 6.24 12.08 -9.55
CA PHE A 126 5.52 13.32 -9.89
C PHE A 126 5.22 14.16 -8.65
N GLU A 127 5.01 15.44 -8.90
CA GLU A 127 4.46 16.42 -7.97
C GLU A 127 3.18 17.00 -8.56
N LEU A 128 2.10 17.01 -7.79
CA LEU A 128 0.89 17.75 -8.09
C LEU A 128 0.79 18.96 -7.17
N GLN A 129 0.73 20.14 -7.75
CA GLN A 129 0.57 21.40 -7.03
C GLN A 129 -0.90 21.84 -7.09
N PRO A 130 -1.50 22.19 -5.92
CA PRO A 130 -2.85 22.71 -5.91
C PRO A 130 -2.90 24.07 -6.61
N PRO A 131 -4.05 24.45 -7.17
CA PRO A 131 -4.23 25.79 -7.72
C PRO A 131 -4.03 26.85 -6.64
N ALA A 132 -3.56 28.03 -7.03
CA ALA A 132 -3.39 29.14 -6.09
C ALA A 132 -4.71 29.37 -5.32
N SER A 133 -4.60 29.63 -4.02
CA SER A 133 -5.76 29.80 -3.13
C SER A 133 -6.80 30.72 -3.71
N GLY A 134 -8.03 30.23 -3.87
CA GLY A 134 -9.16 31.01 -4.38
C GLY A 134 -9.24 31.11 -5.91
N SER A 135 -8.32 30.52 -6.68
CA SER A 135 -8.38 30.61 -8.15
C SER A 135 -9.37 29.64 -8.80
N GLY A 136 -9.71 28.52 -8.12
CA GLY A 136 -10.56 27.46 -8.69
C GLY A 136 -9.99 26.83 -9.97
N GLY A 137 -8.68 26.98 -10.21
CA GLY A 137 -7.99 26.45 -11.38
C GLY A 137 -7.70 24.95 -11.28
N PRO A 138 -7.16 24.34 -12.34
CA PRO A 138 -6.72 22.95 -12.31
C PRO A 138 -5.46 22.78 -11.45
N TRP A 139 -5.25 21.57 -10.95
CA TRP A 139 -3.98 21.14 -10.39
C TRP A 139 -2.92 21.09 -11.49
N THR A 140 -1.68 21.38 -11.12
CA THR A 140 -0.54 21.37 -12.05
C THR A 140 0.36 20.19 -11.72
N GLU A 141 0.53 19.29 -12.68
CA GLU A 141 1.45 18.17 -12.58
C GLU A 141 2.83 18.56 -13.08
N SER A 142 3.87 17.99 -12.45
CA SER A 142 5.26 18.06 -12.89
C SER A 142 5.94 16.73 -12.59
N VAL A 143 6.51 16.11 -13.62
CA VAL A 143 7.42 14.98 -13.43
C VAL A 143 8.74 15.50 -12.86
N ILE A 144 9.06 15.07 -11.64
CA ILE A 144 10.27 15.50 -10.94
C ILE A 144 11.44 14.52 -11.11
N TYR A 145 11.15 13.27 -11.48
CA TYR A 145 12.15 12.28 -11.86
C TYR A 145 11.55 11.23 -12.79
N SER A 146 12.31 10.79 -13.79
CA SER A 146 11.92 9.72 -14.71
C SER A 146 12.90 8.56 -14.60
N PHE A 147 12.38 7.37 -14.35
CA PHE A 147 13.19 6.16 -14.25
C PHE A 147 13.61 5.66 -15.63
N PRO A 148 14.87 5.22 -15.81
CA PRO A 148 15.31 4.57 -17.04
C PRO A 148 14.48 3.32 -17.33
N SER A 149 14.21 3.03 -18.59
CA SER A 149 13.40 1.87 -19.02
C SER A 149 14.10 0.51 -18.81
N ALA A 150 15.35 0.49 -18.38
CA ALA A 150 16.13 -0.71 -18.22
C ALA A 150 15.90 -1.33 -16.83
N GLY A 151 14.96 -2.27 -16.74
CA GLY A 151 14.78 -3.11 -15.54
C GLY A 151 13.33 -3.50 -15.32
N TYR A 152 13.09 -4.76 -15.11
CA TYR A 152 11.79 -5.30 -14.78
C TYR A 152 11.24 -4.67 -13.48
N GLY A 153 10.05 -4.07 -13.57
CA GLY A 153 9.27 -3.70 -12.41
C GLY A 153 9.89 -2.59 -11.56
N ASN A 154 9.96 -1.36 -12.08
CA ASN A 154 10.20 -0.20 -11.23
C ASN A 154 8.97 0.04 -10.34
N PHE A 155 8.67 -0.90 -9.47
CA PHE A 155 7.76 -0.66 -8.37
C PHE A 155 8.50 0.26 -7.42
N SER A 156 8.18 1.53 -7.46
CA SER A 156 8.75 2.49 -6.56
C SER A 156 7.65 3.13 -5.74
N ASN A 157 7.93 3.31 -4.48
CA ASN A 157 7.15 4.18 -3.63
C ASN A 157 8.10 5.21 -3.03
N VAL A 158 7.57 6.36 -2.69
CA VAL A 158 8.35 7.41 -2.05
C VAL A 158 7.77 7.74 -0.67
N ILE A 159 8.65 8.14 0.25
CA ILE A 159 8.29 8.65 1.57
C ILE A 159 8.92 10.04 1.75
N MET A 160 8.24 10.91 2.49
CA MET A 160 8.74 12.25 2.78
C MET A 160 9.69 12.21 3.96
N GLY A 161 10.89 12.70 3.75
CA GLY A 161 11.90 12.91 4.78
C GLY A 161 12.03 14.38 5.20
N PRO A 162 13.05 14.71 6.00
CA PRO A 162 13.34 16.08 6.39
C PRO A 162 13.63 16.98 5.18
N ASN A 163 13.30 18.25 5.30
CA ASN A 163 13.58 19.30 4.30
C ASN A 163 12.96 19.03 2.90
N GLY A 164 11.89 18.25 2.84
CA GLY A 164 11.22 17.91 1.58
C GLY A 164 11.96 16.90 0.71
N ILE A 165 12.99 16.24 1.21
CA ILE A 165 13.66 15.15 0.52
C ILE A 165 12.69 13.98 0.41
N LEU A 166 12.52 13.42 -0.79
CA LEU A 166 11.80 12.19 -1.01
C LEU A 166 12.79 11.02 -1.01
N TYR A 167 12.55 10.02 -0.19
CA TYR A 167 13.26 8.75 -0.24
C TYR A 167 12.40 7.72 -0.95
N GLY A 168 13.00 6.96 -1.84
CA GLY A 168 12.29 5.93 -2.59
C GLY A 168 13.17 4.70 -2.82
N TYR A 169 12.54 3.68 -3.40
CA TYR A 169 13.23 2.45 -3.78
C TYR A 169 12.73 1.99 -5.15
N THR A 170 13.53 1.20 -5.83
CA THR A 170 13.15 0.47 -7.03
C THR A 170 13.45 -1.00 -6.85
N SER A 171 12.59 -1.88 -7.34
CA SER A 171 12.81 -3.32 -7.20
C SER A 171 13.84 -3.88 -8.19
N GLY A 172 14.03 -3.27 -9.36
CA GLY A 172 14.85 -3.87 -10.43
C GLY A 172 16.01 -3.00 -10.95
N ALA A 173 16.28 -1.83 -10.36
CA ALA A 173 17.37 -0.93 -10.77
C ALA A 173 18.60 -1.09 -9.85
N GLY A 174 19.52 -0.12 -9.92
CA GLY A 174 20.79 -0.13 -9.19
C GLY A 174 21.91 -0.85 -9.93
N ALA A 175 23.12 -0.77 -9.38
CA ALA A 175 24.33 -1.25 -10.02
C ALA A 175 24.32 -2.77 -10.36
N TYR A 176 23.51 -3.55 -9.64
CA TYR A 176 23.45 -5.00 -9.79
C TYR A 176 22.09 -5.49 -10.33
N GLY A 177 21.14 -4.58 -10.62
CA GLY A 177 19.80 -4.96 -11.08
C GLY A 177 18.91 -5.65 -10.03
N GLN A 178 19.30 -5.56 -8.75
CA GLN A 178 18.62 -6.18 -7.62
C GLN A 178 17.86 -5.17 -6.76
N GLY A 179 17.69 -3.96 -7.31
CA GLY A 179 17.02 -2.86 -6.64
C GLY A 179 17.97 -1.89 -5.95
N MET A 180 17.45 -0.71 -5.69
CA MET A 180 18.19 0.35 -5.01
C MET A 180 17.28 1.19 -4.12
N VAL A 181 17.88 1.89 -3.17
CA VAL A 181 17.25 2.98 -2.42
C VAL A 181 17.88 4.29 -2.88
N PHE A 182 17.06 5.28 -3.14
CA PHE A 182 17.47 6.59 -3.63
C PHE A 182 16.87 7.74 -2.79
N ALA A 183 17.42 8.93 -2.97
CA ALA A 183 16.87 10.18 -2.47
C ALA A 183 16.69 11.17 -3.62
N LEU A 184 15.57 11.88 -3.61
CA LEU A 184 15.34 13.04 -4.47
C LEU A 184 15.34 14.30 -3.60
N ALA A 185 16.31 15.15 -3.80
CA ALA A 185 16.40 16.42 -3.13
C ALA A 185 15.69 17.52 -3.94
N PRO A 186 14.79 18.30 -3.32
CA PRO A 186 14.16 19.41 -4.00
C PRO A 186 15.20 20.48 -4.37
N PRO A 187 14.91 21.31 -5.39
CA PRO A 187 15.76 22.43 -5.71
C PRO A 187 15.96 23.35 -4.52
N SER A 188 17.15 23.94 -4.37
CA SER A 188 17.45 24.86 -3.29
C SER A 188 16.46 26.01 -3.24
N GLN A 189 16.07 26.42 -2.02
CA GLN A 189 15.02 27.43 -1.80
C GLN A 189 15.23 28.69 -2.64
N GLY A 190 14.20 29.04 -3.44
CA GLY A 190 14.15 30.24 -4.26
C GLY A 190 14.71 30.09 -5.68
N GLY A 191 15.19 28.93 -6.10
CA GLY A 191 15.69 28.66 -7.43
C GLY A 191 14.71 27.88 -8.31
N ALA A 192 14.52 28.33 -9.55
CA ALA A 192 14.05 27.47 -10.62
C ALA A 192 15.14 26.42 -10.84
N GLY A 193 15.01 25.24 -10.24
CA GLY A 193 15.99 24.16 -10.30
C GLY A 193 15.31 22.83 -10.52
N THR A 194 16.08 21.85 -10.94
CA THR A 194 15.65 20.46 -11.07
C THR A 194 15.86 19.72 -9.75
N TRP A 195 14.99 18.75 -9.47
CA TRP A 195 15.24 17.78 -8.40
C TRP A 195 16.53 17.01 -8.69
N THR A 196 17.27 16.71 -7.65
CA THR A 196 18.54 15.98 -7.75
C THR A 196 18.36 14.58 -7.18
N GLU A 197 18.53 13.58 -8.04
CA GLU A 197 18.53 12.18 -7.61
C GLU A 197 19.91 11.81 -7.05
N ARG A 198 19.90 10.95 -6.06
CA ARG A 198 21.07 10.35 -5.48
C ARG A 198 20.79 8.92 -5.07
N GLU A 199 21.55 7.97 -5.59
CA GLU A 199 21.58 6.61 -5.08
C GLU A 199 22.15 6.59 -3.65
N LEU A 200 21.41 5.98 -2.73
CA LEU A 200 21.85 5.77 -1.35
C LEU A 200 22.47 4.40 -1.17
N TYR A 201 21.87 3.38 -1.79
CA TYR A 201 22.33 2.00 -1.72
C TYR A 201 21.82 1.17 -2.90
N SER A 202 22.67 0.31 -3.48
CA SER A 202 22.32 -0.70 -4.47
C SER A 202 22.46 -2.09 -3.88
N PHE A 203 21.38 -2.86 -3.91
CA PHE A 203 21.38 -4.25 -3.42
C PHE A 203 22.13 -5.17 -4.38
N THR A 204 22.88 -6.13 -3.80
CA THR A 204 23.66 -7.08 -4.58
C THR A 204 22.92 -8.37 -4.91
N GLY A 205 21.80 -8.64 -4.25
CA GLY A 205 21.04 -9.89 -4.38
C GLY A 205 21.58 -11.02 -3.49
N GLY A 206 22.56 -10.70 -2.66
CA GLY A 206 23.16 -11.63 -1.70
C GLY A 206 22.55 -11.51 -0.30
N ILE A 207 23.43 -11.54 0.69
CA ILE A 207 23.03 -11.44 2.11
C ILE A 207 22.39 -10.09 2.47
N ASP A 208 22.68 -9.04 1.72
CA ASP A 208 22.11 -7.70 1.86
C ASP A 208 20.65 -7.58 1.36
N GLY A 209 20.14 -8.62 0.70
CA GLY A 209 18.80 -8.67 0.16
C GLY A 209 18.72 -8.32 -1.33
N ALA A 210 17.52 -8.47 -1.87
CA ALA A 210 17.15 -8.10 -3.24
C ALA A 210 15.71 -7.61 -3.28
N TYR A 211 15.37 -6.81 -4.29
CA TYR A 211 14.01 -6.33 -4.54
C TYR A 211 13.41 -5.64 -3.32
N PRO A 212 13.92 -4.46 -2.93
CA PRO A 212 13.34 -3.71 -1.83
C PRO A 212 11.86 -3.45 -2.10
N ALA A 213 11.03 -3.69 -1.07
CA ALA A 213 9.56 -3.70 -1.16
C ALA A 213 8.88 -2.80 -0.13
N GLY A 214 9.61 -1.98 0.59
CA GLY A 214 9.07 -1.02 1.55
C GLY A 214 10.14 -0.22 2.27
N LEU A 215 9.84 1.04 2.57
CA LEU A 215 10.70 1.94 3.33
C LEU A 215 9.91 2.70 4.39
N THR A 216 10.55 2.93 5.53
CA THR A 216 10.04 3.79 6.61
C THR A 216 11.17 4.65 7.16
N ALA A 217 10.90 5.95 7.31
CA ALA A 217 11.84 6.86 7.95
C ALA A 217 11.81 6.70 9.47
N GLY A 218 12.97 6.44 10.05
CA GLY A 218 13.16 6.31 11.47
C GLY A 218 13.81 7.53 12.14
N PRO A 219 13.93 7.52 13.45
CA PRO A 219 14.59 8.59 14.19
C PRO A 219 16.05 8.73 13.77
N GLY A 220 16.57 9.99 13.78
CA GLY A 220 17.97 10.27 13.48
C GLY A 220 18.36 10.14 12.00
N GLY A 221 17.39 10.18 11.08
CA GLY A 221 17.64 10.13 9.63
C GLY A 221 17.98 8.72 9.12
N VAL A 222 17.58 7.70 9.88
CA VAL A 222 17.72 6.30 9.51
C VAL A 222 16.53 5.91 8.63
N LEU A 223 16.76 5.04 7.63
CA LEU A 223 15.70 4.36 6.91
C LEU A 223 15.68 2.89 7.30
N TYR A 224 14.50 2.37 7.56
CA TYR A 224 14.25 0.94 7.69
C TYR A 224 13.50 0.45 6.46
N GLY A 225 13.82 -0.74 6.00
CA GLY A 225 13.14 -1.33 4.85
C GLY A 225 13.10 -2.83 4.89
N VAL A 226 12.39 -3.38 3.93
CA VAL A 226 12.36 -4.82 3.66
C VAL A 226 12.84 -5.09 2.24
N ALA A 227 13.53 -6.20 2.06
CA ALA A 227 13.92 -6.76 0.77
C ALA A 227 13.18 -8.09 0.59
N GLU A 228 12.47 -8.26 -0.53
CA GLU A 228 11.60 -9.41 -0.78
C GLU A 228 12.38 -10.71 -0.85
N ASP A 229 13.57 -10.69 -1.48
CA ASP A 229 14.45 -11.82 -1.65
C ASP A 229 15.82 -11.56 -1.02
N GLY A 230 16.74 -12.54 -1.10
CA GLY A 230 18.07 -12.46 -0.53
C GLY A 230 18.07 -12.67 0.99
N GLY A 231 19.05 -12.11 1.71
CA GLY A 231 19.32 -12.45 3.09
C GLY A 231 20.06 -13.80 3.20
N ASP A 232 20.36 -14.24 4.43
CA ASP A 232 21.15 -15.46 4.67
C ASP A 232 20.52 -16.74 4.09
N PHE A 233 19.20 -16.75 3.92
CA PHE A 233 18.42 -17.92 3.51
C PHE A 233 17.73 -17.76 2.15
N GLY A 234 17.83 -16.60 1.52
CA GLY A 234 17.17 -16.31 0.24
C GLY A 234 15.68 -16.00 0.32
N GLU A 235 15.12 -15.84 1.52
CA GLU A 235 13.69 -15.66 1.77
C GLU A 235 13.34 -14.22 2.18
N GLY A 236 14.28 -13.29 1.93
CA GLY A 236 14.14 -11.88 2.21
C GLY A 236 14.75 -11.42 3.52
N ALA A 237 14.82 -10.11 3.68
CA ALA A 237 15.49 -9.48 4.83
C ALA A 237 14.77 -8.20 5.28
N VAL A 238 15.01 -7.84 6.55
CA VAL A 238 14.77 -6.49 7.06
C VAL A 238 16.11 -5.78 7.18
N PHE A 239 16.21 -4.60 6.61
CA PHE A 239 17.46 -3.84 6.58
C PHE A 239 17.31 -2.44 7.20
N GLN A 240 18.45 -1.84 7.52
CA GLN A 240 18.59 -0.46 7.97
C GLN A 240 19.61 0.25 7.08
N LEU A 241 19.29 1.47 6.64
CA LEU A 241 20.24 2.36 5.98
C LEU A 241 20.51 3.57 6.85
N LYS A 242 21.79 3.90 7.00
CA LYS A 242 22.27 5.08 7.75
C LYS A 242 23.26 5.89 6.92
N PRO A 243 23.19 7.23 6.99
CA PRO A 243 24.29 8.05 6.47
C PRO A 243 25.58 7.72 7.23
N VAL A 244 26.70 7.65 6.51
CA VAL A 244 28.00 7.42 7.12
C VAL A 244 28.51 8.75 7.71
N ASN A 245 28.73 8.78 9.01
CA ASN A 245 29.20 9.98 9.70
C ASN A 245 30.57 10.40 9.18
N GLY A 246 30.71 11.69 8.83
CA GLY A 246 31.96 12.23 8.29
C GLY A 246 32.26 11.89 6.84
N ALA A 247 31.41 11.12 6.17
CA ALA A 247 31.54 10.87 4.74
C ALA A 247 31.23 12.14 3.93
N PRO A 248 31.83 12.32 2.74
CA PRO A 248 31.50 13.41 1.85
C PRO A 248 30.01 13.43 1.50
N ALA A 249 29.48 14.62 1.23
CA ALA A 249 28.14 14.73 0.69
C ALA A 249 28.07 13.91 -0.62
N GLY A 250 27.10 13.00 -0.72
CA GLY A 250 26.99 12.12 -1.88
C GLY A 250 27.55 10.70 -1.67
N ALA A 251 28.23 10.40 -0.57
CA ALA A 251 28.69 9.05 -0.30
C ALA A 251 27.52 8.07 -0.09
N PRO A 252 27.62 6.79 -0.56
CA PRO A 252 26.62 5.78 -0.27
C PRO A 252 26.37 5.64 1.23
N TRP A 253 25.16 5.25 1.59
CA TRP A 253 24.80 4.97 2.97
C TRP A 253 25.28 3.58 3.39
N MET A 254 25.42 3.39 4.67
CA MET A 254 25.77 2.08 5.23
C MET A 254 24.47 1.28 5.42
N GLU A 255 24.45 0.13 4.78
CA GLU A 255 23.42 -0.88 4.97
C GLU A 255 23.79 -1.79 6.14
N THR A 256 22.77 -2.31 6.83
CA THR A 256 22.88 -3.34 7.86
C THR A 256 21.65 -4.22 7.81
N VAL A 257 21.82 -5.53 7.56
CA VAL A 257 20.76 -6.50 7.73
C VAL A 257 20.43 -6.64 9.22
N LEU A 258 19.15 -6.43 9.55
CA LEU A 258 18.65 -6.57 10.91
C LEU A 258 18.13 -7.98 11.19
N TYR A 259 17.56 -8.60 10.16
CA TYR A 259 16.98 -9.93 10.22
C TYR A 259 16.88 -10.55 8.82
N SER A 260 17.19 -11.85 8.71
CA SER A 260 16.98 -12.66 7.50
C SER A 260 15.88 -13.68 7.76
N PHE A 261 14.87 -13.74 6.87
CA PHE A 261 13.76 -14.67 7.00
C PHE A 261 14.17 -16.10 6.65
N LEU A 262 13.59 -17.07 7.39
CA LEU A 262 13.93 -18.49 7.27
C LEU A 262 13.06 -19.24 6.26
N GLY A 263 11.97 -18.62 5.80
CA GLY A 263 10.99 -19.30 4.95
C GLY A 263 9.96 -20.13 5.73
N GLY A 264 9.01 -20.70 4.98
CA GLY A 264 7.97 -21.55 5.54
C GLY A 264 7.07 -20.80 6.54
N GLU A 265 6.71 -21.47 7.63
CA GLU A 265 5.89 -20.87 8.69
C GLU A 265 6.56 -19.68 9.41
N ALA A 266 7.91 -19.61 9.34
CA ALA A 266 8.68 -18.51 9.92
C ALA A 266 8.59 -17.20 9.11
N GLY A 267 7.87 -17.22 7.99
CA GLY A 267 7.71 -16.08 7.09
C GLY A 267 8.75 -16.02 5.99
N ALA A 268 8.33 -15.56 4.82
CA ALA A 268 9.15 -15.35 3.65
C ALA A 268 8.63 -14.14 2.86
N ASN A 269 9.47 -13.59 2.02
CA ASN A 269 9.12 -12.51 1.09
C ASN A 269 8.38 -11.38 1.82
N PRO A 270 9.09 -10.62 2.68
CA PRO A 270 8.48 -9.51 3.40
C PRO A 270 8.03 -8.43 2.41
N PHE A 271 6.90 -7.80 2.74
CA PHE A 271 6.21 -6.93 1.84
C PHE A 271 5.64 -5.69 2.54
N GLY A 272 5.77 -4.53 1.89
CA GLY A 272 5.31 -3.26 2.45
C GLY A 272 6.24 -2.68 3.52
N PRO A 273 6.10 -1.39 3.83
CA PRO A 273 6.99 -0.69 4.76
C PRO A 273 6.86 -1.24 6.19
N PRO A 274 7.98 -1.48 6.89
CA PRO A 274 7.92 -1.81 8.30
C PRO A 274 7.41 -0.63 9.13
N VAL A 275 6.61 -0.91 10.15
CA VAL A 275 6.03 0.11 11.04
C VAL A 275 6.84 0.17 12.34
N ILE A 276 7.20 1.37 12.75
CA ILE A 276 7.96 1.60 13.99
C ILE A 276 6.96 1.76 15.15
N GLY A 277 6.99 0.80 16.07
CA GLY A 277 6.21 0.84 17.30
C GLY A 277 6.97 1.42 18.49
N SER A 278 6.38 1.30 19.67
CA SER A 278 6.98 1.77 20.93
C SER A 278 8.32 1.08 21.21
N GLY A 279 9.28 1.83 21.71
CA GLY A 279 10.61 1.31 22.03
C GLY A 279 11.48 0.98 20.79
N GLY A 280 11.09 1.45 19.61
CA GLY A 280 11.82 1.19 18.36
C GLY A 280 11.61 -0.22 17.78
N VAL A 281 10.63 -0.96 18.28
CA VAL A 281 10.24 -2.26 17.73
C VAL A 281 9.70 -2.06 16.32
N LEU A 282 10.15 -2.88 15.38
CA LEU A 282 9.62 -2.90 14.02
C LEU A 282 8.58 -4.00 13.87
N TYR A 283 7.49 -3.68 13.22
CA TYR A 283 6.45 -4.62 12.82
C TYR A 283 6.33 -4.60 11.30
N GLY A 284 6.04 -5.73 10.71
CA GLY A 284 5.84 -5.82 9.26
C GLY A 284 5.14 -7.10 8.86
N THR A 285 4.94 -7.27 7.58
CA THR A 285 4.25 -8.40 6.98
C THR A 285 5.16 -9.17 6.05
N THR A 286 4.89 -10.45 5.93
CA THR A 286 5.38 -11.32 4.88
C THR A 286 4.18 -11.83 4.07
N VAL A 287 4.39 -12.61 3.03
CA VAL A 287 3.27 -13.17 2.24
C VAL A 287 2.27 -13.95 3.09
N ASN A 288 2.65 -14.44 4.26
CA ASN A 288 1.83 -15.32 5.08
C ASN A 288 1.91 -15.06 6.59
N SER A 289 2.57 -14.02 7.05
CA SER A 289 2.71 -13.76 8.48
C SER A 289 2.85 -12.28 8.83
N VAL A 290 2.64 -11.96 10.11
CA VAL A 290 3.04 -10.69 10.72
C VAL A 290 4.22 -10.95 11.64
N PHE A 291 5.27 -10.17 11.48
CA PHE A 291 6.50 -10.28 12.27
C PHE A 291 6.71 -9.07 13.19
N GLN A 292 7.54 -9.28 14.20
CA GLN A 292 8.06 -8.26 15.10
C GLN A 292 9.57 -8.40 15.20
N LEU A 293 10.31 -7.27 15.09
CA LEU A 293 11.72 -7.21 15.41
C LEU A 293 11.95 -6.28 16.59
N THR A 294 12.56 -6.80 17.62
CA THR A 294 12.93 -6.05 18.83
C THR A 294 14.36 -5.57 18.72
N PRO A 295 14.62 -4.26 18.89
CA PRO A 295 15.98 -3.75 18.87
C PRO A 295 16.79 -4.29 20.05
N PRO A 296 18.13 -4.36 19.92
CA PRO A 296 18.98 -4.81 21.00
C PRO A 296 18.90 -3.88 22.22
N GLY A 297 18.90 -4.46 23.42
CA GLY A 297 18.85 -3.70 24.67
C GLY A 297 20.12 -2.92 24.99
N SER A 298 21.21 -3.16 24.26
CA SER A 298 22.49 -2.48 24.39
C SER A 298 23.13 -2.23 23.03
N SER A 299 23.99 -1.22 22.96
CA SER A 299 24.76 -0.92 21.75
C SER A 299 25.58 -2.13 21.31
N GLY A 300 25.49 -2.49 20.03
CA GLY A 300 26.24 -3.63 19.45
C GLY A 300 25.59 -5.01 19.61
N GLY A 301 24.42 -5.10 20.22
CA GLY A 301 23.64 -6.32 20.24
C GLY A 301 22.92 -6.60 18.91
N SER A 302 22.39 -7.81 18.76
CA SER A 302 21.60 -8.21 17.59
C SER A 302 20.11 -7.95 17.78
N TRP A 303 19.41 -7.67 16.70
CA TRP A 303 17.94 -7.62 16.67
C TRP A 303 17.38 -9.02 16.89
N THR A 304 16.25 -9.09 17.55
CA THR A 304 15.55 -10.36 17.81
C THR A 304 14.24 -10.38 17.03
N GLY A 305 14.12 -11.29 16.08
CA GLY A 305 12.93 -11.51 15.28
C GLY A 305 11.99 -12.52 15.92
N SER A 306 10.70 -12.29 15.80
CA SER A 306 9.65 -13.25 16.09
C SER A 306 8.49 -13.08 15.14
N MET A 307 7.95 -14.20 14.65
CA MET A 307 6.63 -14.22 14.03
C MET A 307 5.59 -14.10 15.15
N ILE A 308 4.65 -13.18 15.02
CA ILE A 308 3.62 -12.94 16.02
C ILE A 308 2.26 -13.50 15.61
N TYR A 309 2.04 -13.68 14.32
CA TYR A 309 0.87 -14.34 13.77
C TYR A 309 1.15 -14.96 12.41
N SER A 310 0.62 -16.18 12.16
CA SER A 310 0.74 -16.90 10.88
C SER A 310 -0.63 -17.08 10.24
N PHE A 311 -0.73 -16.76 8.97
CA PHE A 311 -1.89 -16.98 8.12
C PHE A 311 -1.75 -18.23 7.26
N TRP A 312 -0.71 -19.05 7.48
CA TRP A 312 -0.31 -20.16 6.62
C TRP A 312 -1.42 -21.17 6.32
N ASN A 313 -2.32 -21.38 7.28
CA ASN A 313 -3.42 -22.35 7.16
C ASN A 313 -4.79 -21.66 7.14
N GLU A 314 -4.86 -20.38 6.84
CA GLU A 314 -6.11 -19.65 6.77
C GLU A 314 -6.60 -19.51 5.34
N ASP A 315 -7.89 -19.75 5.11
CA ASP A 315 -8.54 -19.65 3.80
C ASP A 315 -8.63 -18.20 3.27
N ASN A 316 -8.29 -17.21 4.10
CA ASN A 316 -8.42 -15.77 3.81
C ASN A 316 -7.15 -15.10 3.27
N GLY A 317 -6.13 -15.90 2.91
CA GLY A 317 -4.87 -15.37 2.42
C GLY A 317 -4.02 -14.65 3.46
N GLY A 318 -2.83 -14.22 3.04
CA GLY A 318 -1.87 -13.53 3.90
C GLY A 318 -2.07 -12.01 3.95
N PRO A 319 -1.41 -11.33 4.91
CA PRO A 319 -1.43 -9.89 5.00
C PRO A 319 -0.51 -9.30 3.91
N GLN A 320 -1.12 -8.72 2.88
CA GLN A 320 -0.39 -8.18 1.72
C GLN A 320 -0.41 -6.66 1.66
N SER A 321 -0.73 -6.02 2.77
CA SER A 321 -0.81 -4.58 2.87
C SER A 321 -0.02 -4.05 4.06
N PRO A 322 0.39 -2.78 4.03
CA PRO A 322 0.92 -2.14 5.22
C PRO A 322 -0.04 -2.26 6.40
N ILE A 323 0.52 -2.47 7.58
CA ILE A 323 -0.24 -2.57 8.83
C ILE A 323 -0.25 -1.26 9.59
N ILE A 324 -1.24 -1.09 10.48
CA ILE A 324 -1.28 0.00 11.46
C ILE A 324 -1.02 -0.58 12.84
N VAL A 325 -0.07 0.02 13.58
CA VAL A 325 0.19 -0.32 14.96
C VAL A 325 -0.33 0.79 15.87
N ARG A 326 -1.31 0.52 16.71
CA ARG A 326 -1.89 1.52 17.62
C ARG A 326 -2.32 0.88 18.93
N ASN A 327 -1.95 1.50 20.05
CA ASN A 327 -2.34 1.06 21.41
C ASN A 327 -1.99 -0.41 21.72
N GLY A 328 -0.95 -0.94 21.09
CA GLY A 328 -0.53 -2.33 21.27
C GLY A 328 -1.29 -3.35 20.42
N ALA A 329 -2.24 -2.93 19.60
CA ALA A 329 -2.90 -3.73 18.58
C ALA A 329 -2.32 -3.47 17.19
N ILE A 330 -2.48 -4.42 16.29
CA ILE A 330 -2.09 -4.35 14.88
C ILE A 330 -3.33 -4.55 14.04
N TYR A 331 -3.54 -3.65 13.08
CA TYR A 331 -4.63 -3.71 12.12
C TYR A 331 -4.07 -3.93 10.73
N GLY A 332 -4.73 -4.77 9.94
CA GLY A 332 -4.29 -5.07 8.56
C GLY A 332 -5.42 -5.59 7.69
N LEU A 333 -5.09 -5.74 6.41
CA LEU A 333 -5.91 -6.41 5.41
C LEU A 333 -5.24 -7.73 5.03
N SER A 334 -6.00 -8.79 4.91
CA SER A 334 -5.56 -10.02 4.25
C SER A 334 -6.26 -10.14 2.91
N SER A 335 -5.57 -10.68 1.92
CA SER A 335 -6.08 -10.89 0.57
C SER A 335 -5.57 -12.20 0.00
N LEU A 336 -6.39 -12.84 -0.82
CA LEU A 336 -6.05 -14.03 -1.60
C LEU A 336 -5.53 -13.59 -2.97
N LEU A 337 -4.27 -13.19 -3.09
CA LEU A 337 -3.67 -12.96 -4.39
C LEU A 337 -3.50 -14.31 -5.13
N GLY A 338 -4.37 -14.54 -6.11
CA GLY A 338 -4.24 -15.67 -7.04
C GLY A 338 -4.66 -17.04 -6.51
N GLY A 339 -5.33 -17.11 -5.37
CA GLY A 339 -5.89 -18.36 -4.85
C GLY A 339 -7.22 -18.71 -5.51
N ILE A 340 -7.35 -19.96 -6.00
CA ILE A 340 -8.54 -20.49 -6.69
C ILE A 340 -9.64 -20.91 -5.70
N CYS A 341 -9.65 -20.35 -4.49
CA CYS A 341 -10.70 -20.65 -3.53
C CYS A 341 -11.87 -19.68 -3.74
N TYR A 342 -12.88 -20.14 -4.47
CA TYR A 342 -14.14 -19.44 -4.63
C TYR A 342 -14.85 -19.32 -3.27
N GLY A 343 -14.96 -18.11 -2.73
CA GLY A 343 -15.81 -17.89 -1.55
C GLY A 343 -15.44 -16.73 -0.63
N THR A 344 -14.18 -16.36 -0.50
CA THR A 344 -13.76 -15.27 0.40
C THR A 344 -12.86 -14.27 -0.30
N GLY A 345 -13.16 -12.98 -0.16
CA GLY A 345 -12.42 -11.87 -0.77
C GLY A 345 -11.30 -11.30 0.11
N GLY A 346 -10.91 -12.01 1.18
CA GLY A 346 -9.99 -11.48 2.18
C GLY A 346 -10.69 -10.88 3.40
N SER A 347 -9.94 -10.34 4.35
CA SER A 347 -10.50 -9.78 5.60
C SER A 347 -9.80 -8.51 6.06
N ALA A 348 -10.53 -7.67 6.79
CA ALA A 348 -9.96 -6.69 7.71
C ALA A 348 -9.80 -7.35 9.08
N PHE A 349 -8.62 -7.25 9.67
CA PHE A 349 -8.32 -7.93 10.93
C PHE A 349 -7.66 -7.02 11.96
N GLU A 350 -7.79 -7.43 13.21
CA GLU A 350 -7.06 -6.92 14.36
C GLU A 350 -6.26 -8.05 15.00
N LEU A 351 -4.99 -7.81 15.30
CA LEU A 351 -4.18 -8.65 16.17
C LEU A 351 -4.00 -7.97 17.52
N GLN A 352 -4.38 -8.64 18.58
CA GLN A 352 -4.20 -8.16 19.95
C GLN A 352 -3.06 -8.91 20.63
N LYS A 353 -2.20 -8.13 21.29
CA LYS A 353 -1.13 -8.69 22.11
C LYS A 353 -1.73 -9.43 23.32
N PRO A 354 -1.23 -10.63 23.67
CA PRO A 354 -1.72 -11.35 24.83
C PRO A 354 -1.54 -10.52 26.12
N ALA A 355 -2.59 -10.55 26.95
CA ALA A 355 -2.56 -9.98 28.30
C ALA A 355 -1.81 -10.95 29.23
N GLY A 356 -0.48 -10.81 29.33
CA GLY A 356 0.32 -11.69 30.19
C GLY A 356 1.81 -11.51 29.99
N PRO A 357 2.65 -12.27 30.71
CA PRO A 357 4.09 -12.17 30.56
C PRO A 357 4.52 -12.52 29.13
N ALA A 358 5.62 -11.88 28.69
CA ALA A 358 6.16 -11.98 27.34
C ALA A 358 6.22 -13.44 26.84
N GLY A 359 5.54 -13.73 25.72
CA GLY A 359 5.60 -15.03 25.05
C GLY A 359 4.28 -15.71 24.70
N GLY A 360 3.13 -15.09 24.99
CA GLY A 360 1.84 -15.61 24.53
C GLY A 360 1.60 -15.34 23.05
N LEU A 361 0.76 -16.18 22.41
CA LEU A 361 0.34 -15.97 21.01
C LEU A 361 -0.60 -14.77 20.92
N TRP A 362 -0.44 -13.97 19.84
CA TRP A 362 -1.37 -12.91 19.53
C TRP A 362 -2.71 -13.49 19.08
N THR A 363 -3.78 -12.81 19.38
CA THR A 363 -5.14 -13.23 19.03
C THR A 363 -5.61 -12.41 17.86
N LYS A 364 -6.10 -13.08 16.81
CA LYS A 364 -6.72 -12.45 15.64
C LYS A 364 -8.22 -12.31 15.86
N THR A 365 -8.74 -11.14 15.55
CA THR A 365 -10.17 -10.87 15.42
C THR A 365 -10.43 -10.42 13.98
N VAL A 366 -11.37 -11.07 13.30
CA VAL A 366 -11.83 -10.61 11.99
C VAL A 366 -12.83 -9.47 12.23
N LEU A 367 -12.47 -8.29 11.77
CA LEU A 367 -13.32 -7.10 11.88
C LEU A 367 -14.38 -7.06 10.77
N HIS A 368 -14.02 -7.54 9.58
CA HIS A 368 -14.91 -7.66 8.44
C HIS A 368 -14.37 -8.71 7.47
N GLN A 369 -15.28 -9.56 6.96
CA GLN A 369 -15.00 -10.52 5.90
C GLN A 369 -15.50 -9.96 4.56
N PHE A 370 -14.61 -9.80 3.59
CA PHE A 370 -14.97 -9.36 2.25
C PHE A 370 -15.48 -10.52 1.40
N TYR A 371 -16.40 -10.23 0.49
CA TYR A 371 -16.90 -11.21 -0.47
C TYR A 371 -15.89 -11.44 -1.60
N THR A 372 -16.06 -12.55 -2.30
CA THR A 372 -15.32 -12.89 -3.53
C THR A 372 -15.27 -11.71 -4.49
N ASN A 373 -14.09 -11.43 -5.04
CA ASN A 373 -13.78 -10.33 -5.96
C ASN A 373 -13.78 -8.92 -5.36
N SER A 374 -13.98 -8.77 -4.06
CA SER A 374 -13.84 -7.43 -3.45
C SER A 374 -12.40 -7.09 -3.09
N GLU A 375 -11.51 -8.03 -3.08
CA GLU A 375 -10.05 -7.95 -2.80
C GLU A 375 -9.62 -6.65 -2.10
N PRO A 376 -9.65 -6.62 -0.76
CA PRO A 376 -9.17 -5.46 -0.03
C PRO A 376 -7.67 -5.31 -0.30
N TYR A 377 -7.30 -4.18 -0.85
CA TYR A 377 -5.94 -3.94 -1.30
C TYR A 377 -5.48 -2.53 -0.93
N GLY A 378 -4.18 -2.35 -0.81
CA GLY A 378 -3.64 -1.06 -0.42
C GLY A 378 -3.56 -0.87 1.09
N SER A 379 -3.44 0.37 1.53
CA SER A 379 -3.26 0.69 2.94
C SER A 379 -4.57 1.05 3.64
N PHE A 380 -4.65 0.68 4.90
CA PHE A 380 -5.57 1.30 5.83
C PHE A 380 -5.09 2.69 6.22
N VAL A 381 -6.04 3.57 6.42
CA VAL A 381 -5.82 4.78 7.20
C VAL A 381 -6.78 4.78 8.40
N MET A 382 -6.32 5.30 9.51
CA MET A 382 -7.15 5.39 10.71
C MET A 382 -7.62 6.83 10.90
N ASP A 383 -8.93 7.02 11.03
CA ASP A 383 -9.51 8.32 11.29
C ASP A 383 -9.25 8.78 12.75
N ARG A 384 -9.65 10.01 13.07
CA ARG A 384 -9.45 10.59 14.40
C ARG A 384 -10.25 9.87 15.50
N ASN A 385 -11.30 9.15 15.12
CA ASN A 385 -12.16 8.40 16.03
C ASN A 385 -11.69 6.95 16.22
N GLY A 386 -10.65 6.52 15.50
CA GLY A 386 -10.12 5.18 15.56
C GLY A 386 -10.74 4.21 14.57
N ALA A 387 -11.61 4.67 13.69
CA ALA A 387 -12.14 3.84 12.63
C ALA A 387 -11.14 3.69 11.48
N LEU A 388 -11.13 2.52 10.88
CA LEU A 388 -10.25 2.16 9.77
C LEU A 388 -10.96 2.46 8.46
N LEU A 389 -10.29 3.15 7.56
CA LEU A 389 -10.74 3.42 6.20
C LEU A 389 -9.79 2.70 5.24
N GLY A 390 -10.33 2.02 4.26
CA GLY A 390 -9.55 1.29 3.26
C GLY A 390 -10.29 1.21 1.92
N THR A 391 -9.61 0.68 0.92
CA THR A 391 -10.16 0.48 -0.41
C THR A 391 -10.10 -0.98 -0.84
N THR A 392 -10.92 -1.33 -1.82
CA THR A 392 -10.90 -2.62 -2.49
C THR A 392 -10.61 -2.43 -3.97
N LEU A 393 -10.02 -3.42 -4.62
CA LEU A 393 -9.83 -3.42 -6.08
C LEU A 393 -11.14 -3.73 -6.82
N GLY A 394 -11.96 -4.64 -6.29
CA GLY A 394 -13.24 -5.03 -6.87
C GLY A 394 -14.43 -4.59 -6.03
N GLY A 395 -15.59 -4.58 -6.65
CA GLY A 395 -16.86 -4.15 -6.07
C GLY A 395 -17.83 -5.28 -5.76
N PRO A 396 -18.97 -4.95 -5.15
CA PRO A 396 -20.04 -5.90 -4.88
C PRO A 396 -20.57 -6.52 -6.18
N GLY A 397 -20.70 -7.84 -6.19
CA GLY A 397 -21.23 -8.57 -7.36
C GLY A 397 -20.20 -8.88 -8.44
N GLY A 398 -18.89 -8.72 -8.17
CA GLY A 398 -17.83 -9.09 -9.10
C GLY A 398 -17.58 -8.06 -10.19
N THR A 399 -17.93 -6.81 -9.95
CA THR A 399 -17.53 -5.68 -10.79
C THR A 399 -16.08 -5.32 -10.49
N TYR A 400 -15.38 -4.75 -11.47
CA TYR A 400 -14.03 -4.20 -11.27
C TYR A 400 -14.06 -2.81 -10.60
N ASP A 401 -15.23 -2.37 -10.15
CA ASP A 401 -15.42 -1.09 -9.46
C ASP A 401 -15.05 -1.26 -7.99
N GLY A 402 -13.90 -0.77 -7.57
CA GLY A 402 -13.51 -0.76 -6.17
C GLY A 402 -14.41 0.13 -5.29
N PHE A 403 -14.28 0.04 -3.99
CA PHE A 403 -15.02 0.91 -3.08
C PHE A 403 -14.18 1.34 -1.88
N LEU A 404 -14.49 2.54 -1.36
CA LEU A 404 -14.01 3.00 -0.07
C LEU A 404 -14.91 2.41 1.02
N PHE A 405 -14.30 1.82 2.03
CA PHE A 405 -15.02 1.29 3.19
C PHE A 405 -14.51 1.87 4.51
N LYS A 406 -15.33 1.73 5.53
CA LYS A 406 -15.01 2.03 6.91
C LYS A 406 -15.29 0.82 7.77
N VAL A 407 -14.37 0.50 8.70
CA VAL A 407 -14.53 -0.50 9.75
C VAL A 407 -14.26 0.16 11.09
N ASP A 408 -15.19 -0.01 12.03
CA ASP A 408 -15.02 0.47 13.40
C ASP A 408 -14.61 -0.70 14.30
N PRO A 409 -13.34 -0.75 14.75
CA PRO A 409 -12.87 -1.85 15.61
C PRO A 409 -13.60 -1.95 16.95
N SER A 410 -14.14 -0.83 17.46
CA SER A 410 -14.86 -0.81 18.76
C SER A 410 -16.23 -1.47 18.70
N SER A 411 -16.77 -1.68 17.50
CA SER A 411 -18.06 -2.32 17.28
C SER A 411 -17.94 -3.79 16.83
N ALA A 412 -16.72 -4.32 16.75
CA ALA A 412 -16.52 -5.75 16.51
C ALA A 412 -17.10 -6.53 17.69
N GLU A 413 -18.23 -7.19 17.48
CA GLU A 413 -18.69 -8.23 18.40
C GLU A 413 -17.64 -9.35 18.34
N THR A 414 -17.17 -9.80 19.48
CA THR A 414 -16.44 -11.05 19.57
C THR A 414 -17.38 -12.14 19.07
N GLU A 415 -17.29 -12.48 17.80
CA GLU A 415 -17.95 -13.66 17.27
C GLU A 415 -17.37 -14.86 18.01
N ALA A 416 -18.11 -15.31 19.04
CA ALA A 416 -18.03 -16.67 19.50
C ALA A 416 -18.35 -17.52 18.25
N SER A 417 -17.34 -18.21 17.74
CA SER A 417 -17.37 -19.22 16.69
C SER A 417 -18.77 -19.72 16.33
N ASN A 418 -19.50 -19.02 15.48
CA ASN A 418 -20.54 -19.63 14.69
C ASN A 418 -19.85 -20.22 13.48
N GLU A 419 -19.27 -21.39 13.69
CA GLU A 419 -18.92 -22.31 12.63
C GLU A 419 -20.20 -22.60 11.82
N ASN A 420 -20.43 -21.82 10.78
CA ASN A 420 -21.16 -22.33 9.66
C ASN A 420 -20.12 -23.09 8.86
N PRO A 421 -20.12 -24.45 8.89
CA PRO A 421 -19.17 -25.20 8.08
C PRO A 421 -19.48 -24.87 6.62
N ILE A 422 -18.55 -24.20 5.96
CA ILE A 422 -18.51 -24.15 4.49
C ILE A 422 -18.49 -25.64 4.08
N PRO A 423 -19.37 -26.10 3.18
CA PRO A 423 -19.39 -27.48 2.76
C PRO A 423 -17.97 -27.86 2.30
N ASP A 424 -17.40 -28.89 2.91
CA ASP A 424 -16.17 -29.52 2.46
C ASP A 424 -16.32 -29.91 0.99
N GLY A 425 -15.63 -29.22 0.15
CA GLY A 425 -15.57 -29.58 -1.26
C GLY A 425 -15.51 -28.36 -2.13
N ILE A 426 -14.31 -27.92 -2.42
CA ILE A 426 -13.76 -27.48 -3.72
C ILE A 426 -12.41 -26.73 -3.47
N CYS A 427 -11.59 -27.21 -2.58
CA CYS A 427 -10.15 -26.94 -2.57
C CYS A 427 -9.37 -28.26 -2.82
N GLY A 428 -9.77 -28.98 -3.83
CA GLY A 428 -9.10 -30.20 -4.30
C GLY A 428 -8.52 -29.94 -5.68
N GLY A 429 -7.33 -29.46 -5.78
CA GLY A 429 -6.65 -29.28 -7.07
C GLY A 429 -5.25 -28.74 -6.87
N ASP A 430 -4.30 -29.65 -6.96
CA ASP A 430 -2.89 -29.50 -7.26
C ASP A 430 -2.25 -28.11 -7.00
N ARG A 431 -1.40 -28.09 -5.99
CA ARG A 431 -0.42 -27.04 -5.75
C ARG A 431 0.27 -26.70 -7.07
N PHE A 432 -0.10 -25.58 -7.69
CA PHE A 432 0.72 -25.02 -8.74
C PHE A 432 2.04 -24.57 -8.08
N PRO A 433 3.17 -25.14 -8.51
CA PRO A 433 4.45 -24.57 -8.13
C PRO A 433 4.48 -23.17 -8.74
N LEU A 434 4.78 -22.17 -7.90
CA LEU A 434 5.13 -20.83 -8.35
C LEU A 434 6.18 -21.02 -9.44
N ASN A 435 5.77 -20.75 -10.68
CA ASN A 435 6.59 -20.93 -11.84
C ASN A 435 7.66 -19.82 -11.78
N ARG A 436 8.79 -20.12 -11.11
CA ARG A 436 9.97 -19.29 -11.16
C ARG A 436 10.37 -19.17 -12.62
N ARG A 437 9.96 -18.10 -13.29
CA ARG A 437 10.60 -17.72 -14.54
C ARG A 437 12.01 -17.23 -14.19
N ARG A 438 12.95 -18.16 -14.27
CA ARG A 438 14.35 -17.80 -14.42
C ARG A 438 14.50 -17.21 -15.82
N HIS A 439 14.81 -15.95 -15.88
CA HIS A 439 15.54 -15.35 -17.01
C HIS A 439 16.52 -14.33 -16.46
#